data_949a714e572a096e8d52381385a09ce4
#
_entry.id   949a714e572a096e8d52381385a09ce4
#
_cell.length_a   1.000
_cell.length_b   1.000
_cell.length_c   1.000
_cell.angle_alpha   90.00
_cell.angle_beta   90.00
_cell.angle_gamma   90.00
#
_symmetry.space_group_name_H-M   'P 1'
#
loop_
_entity.id
_entity.type
_entity.pdbx_description
1 polymer ?
#
loop_
_entity_poly.entity_id
_entity_poly.type
_entity_poly.pdbx_seq_one_letter_code
_entity_poly.pdbx_strand_id
1 'polypeptide(L)'
;GLPIIVVNPDYPEGKLIKFFKSFTTPVCVLFDEVEKNFKTEYMLDFLDGVEKTAQKLVIMTCNDLSQVSQYMQDRCSRVRYLRRYSPDENAAFLPMLADDFGIKNKEEVVKFCKENIKLLSMDNIVSFMSEVKMLEDEDISLQEIINIMNISTENIPTKVSDTVEYDDECDDCDECNDVYDDCECCNAA
;
A
#
# COMPACT_ATOMS: atom_id res chain seq x y z
N GLY A 1 7.56 9.62 21.09
CA GLY A 1 7.33 9.41 19.66
C GLY A 1 6.78 10.67 19.01
N LEU A 2 6.76 10.74 17.69
CA LEU A 2 6.10 11.82 16.97
C LEU A 2 4.57 11.63 17.07
N PRO A 3 3.79 12.72 17.22
CA PRO A 3 2.34 12.64 17.08
C PRO A 3 2.00 12.21 15.65
N ILE A 4 1.00 11.33 15.51
CA ILE A 4 0.54 10.82 14.22
C ILE A 4 -0.82 11.44 13.93
N ILE A 5 -0.97 12.04 12.75
CA ILE A 5 -2.22 12.58 12.24
C ILE A 5 -2.63 11.74 11.04
N VAL A 6 -3.74 11.02 11.18
CA VAL A 6 -4.38 10.31 10.05
C VAL A 6 -5.30 11.29 9.34
N VAL A 7 -5.11 11.44 8.04
CA VAL A 7 -5.91 12.38 7.24
C VAL A 7 -7.21 11.74 6.83
N ASN A 8 -8.32 12.35 7.23
CA ASN A 8 -9.64 11.93 6.76
C ASN A 8 -9.83 12.39 5.30
N PRO A 9 -10.18 11.50 4.36
CA PRO A 9 -10.45 11.83 2.95
C PRO A 9 -11.49 12.93 2.74
N ASP A 10 -12.49 13.00 3.63
CA ASP A 10 -13.56 13.99 3.56
C ASP A 10 -13.13 15.39 4.04
N TYR A 11 -11.91 15.53 4.55
CA TYR A 11 -11.43 16.83 5.02
C TYR A 11 -11.12 17.74 3.82
N PRO A 12 -11.63 18.99 3.82
CA PRO A 12 -11.47 19.89 2.67
C PRO A 12 -10.00 20.18 2.33
N GLU A 13 -9.60 19.82 1.12
CA GLU A 13 -8.22 19.92 0.61
C GLU A 13 -7.55 21.26 0.90
N GLY A 14 -8.21 22.37 0.55
CA GLY A 14 -7.66 23.72 0.76
C GLY A 14 -7.47 24.10 2.24
N LYS A 15 -8.15 23.43 3.17
CA LYS A 15 -7.99 23.64 4.61
C LYS A 15 -6.84 22.82 5.17
N LEU A 16 -6.59 21.62 4.63
CA LEU A 16 -5.56 20.72 5.11
C LEU A 16 -4.16 21.32 4.94
N ILE A 17 -3.85 21.87 3.78
CA ILE A 17 -2.58 22.54 3.52
C ILE A 17 -2.36 23.69 4.50
N LYS A 18 -3.40 24.52 4.73
CA LYS A 18 -3.34 25.63 5.70
C LYS A 18 -3.12 25.13 7.13
N PHE A 19 -3.81 24.05 7.51
CA PHE A 19 -3.65 23.42 8.82
C PHE A 19 -2.21 22.96 9.04
N PHE A 20 -1.63 22.21 8.09
CA PHE A 20 -0.25 21.75 8.23
C PHE A 20 0.80 22.86 8.11
N LYS A 21 0.52 23.97 7.43
CA LYS A 21 1.39 25.15 7.46
C LYS A 21 1.46 25.83 8.83
N SER A 22 0.44 25.68 9.66
CA SER A 22 0.42 26.24 11.01
C SER A 22 1.20 25.40 12.04
N PHE A 23 1.58 24.16 11.70
CA PHE A 23 2.34 23.30 12.60
C PHE A 23 3.79 23.76 12.73
N THR A 24 4.21 23.96 13.97
CA THR A 24 5.60 24.32 14.32
C THR A 24 6.38 23.15 14.95
N THR A 25 5.69 22.07 15.32
CA THR A 25 6.29 20.86 15.92
C THR A 25 6.37 19.74 14.89
N PRO A 26 7.39 18.86 14.99
CA PRO A 26 7.48 17.67 14.14
C PRO A 26 6.25 16.77 14.27
N VAL A 27 5.77 16.25 13.16
CA VAL A 27 4.56 15.42 13.10
C VAL A 27 4.68 14.35 12.01
N CYS A 28 4.08 13.19 12.24
CA CYS A 28 3.86 12.17 11.21
C CYS A 28 2.44 12.34 10.63
N VAL A 29 2.34 12.40 9.31
CA VAL A 29 1.07 12.54 8.58
C VAL A 29 0.85 11.27 7.78
N LEU A 30 -0.25 10.58 8.03
CA LEU A 30 -0.63 9.35 7.33
C LEU A 30 -1.79 9.61 6.38
N PHE A 31 -1.59 9.30 5.11
CA PHE A 31 -2.62 9.21 4.08
C PHE A 31 -2.85 7.74 3.75
N ASP A 32 -4.07 7.28 3.96
CA ASP A 32 -4.43 5.89 3.73
C ASP A 32 -5.14 5.71 2.40
N GLU A 33 -4.75 4.67 1.64
CA GLU A 33 -5.28 4.34 0.30
C GLU A 33 -5.29 5.57 -0.63
N VAL A 34 -4.11 6.15 -0.85
CA VAL A 34 -3.99 7.42 -1.61
C VAL A 34 -4.54 7.33 -3.03
N GLU A 35 -4.47 6.17 -3.66
CA GLU A 35 -4.99 5.90 -5.00
C GLU A 35 -6.51 6.02 -5.10
N LYS A 36 -7.22 5.77 -4.00
CA LYS A 36 -8.70 5.79 -3.96
C LYS A 36 -9.24 7.11 -3.40
N ASN A 37 -8.57 7.62 -2.38
CA ASN A 37 -9.13 8.64 -1.48
C ASN A 37 -8.67 10.05 -1.79
N PHE A 38 -7.56 10.20 -2.55
CA PHE A 38 -6.96 11.52 -2.76
C PHE A 38 -6.65 11.77 -4.23
N LYS A 39 -6.98 12.97 -4.70
CA LYS A 39 -6.61 13.38 -6.07
C LYS A 39 -5.10 13.57 -6.17
N THR A 40 -4.52 13.11 -7.28
CA THR A 40 -3.09 13.25 -7.54
C THR A 40 -2.60 14.69 -7.42
N GLU A 41 -3.30 15.64 -8.04
CA GLU A 41 -2.95 17.06 -8.02
C GLU A 41 -2.86 17.60 -6.61
N TYR A 42 -3.82 17.22 -5.77
CA TYR A 42 -3.85 17.62 -4.37
C TYR A 42 -2.67 17.05 -3.58
N MET A 43 -2.34 15.77 -3.81
CA MET A 43 -1.18 15.15 -3.16
C MET A 43 0.14 15.81 -3.59
N LEU A 44 0.26 16.17 -4.87
CA LEU A 44 1.42 16.90 -5.37
C LEU A 44 1.54 18.29 -4.71
N ASP A 45 0.44 19.04 -4.65
CA ASP A 45 0.40 20.36 -3.98
C ASP A 45 0.71 20.23 -2.48
N PHE A 46 0.23 19.17 -1.83
CA PHE A 46 0.52 18.92 -0.44
C PHE A 46 2.00 18.63 -0.22
N LEU A 47 2.59 17.74 -1.01
CA LEU A 47 3.99 17.34 -0.87
C LEU A 47 4.97 18.49 -1.21
N ASP A 48 4.63 19.29 -2.22
CA ASP A 48 5.46 20.44 -2.65
C ASP A 48 5.18 21.70 -1.81
N GLY A 49 3.95 21.89 -1.36
CA GLY A 49 3.48 23.11 -0.73
C GLY A 49 3.52 23.16 0.79
N VAL A 50 3.74 22.03 1.46
CA VAL A 50 3.87 21.99 2.92
C VAL A 50 5.30 22.32 3.32
N GLU A 51 5.64 23.59 3.14
CA GLU A 51 6.98 24.08 3.42
C GLU A 51 7.34 24.11 4.92
N LYS A 52 8.54 23.69 5.19
CA LYS A 52 9.71 24.13 6.00
C LYS A 52 9.49 24.69 7.42
N THR A 53 8.29 24.86 7.95
CA THR A 53 8.11 25.40 9.31
C THR A 53 8.34 24.35 10.39
N ALA A 54 8.04 23.08 10.11
CA ALA A 54 8.37 21.95 10.97
C ALA A 54 8.69 20.71 10.15
N GLN A 55 9.52 19.81 10.70
CA GLN A 55 9.77 18.52 10.06
C GLN A 55 8.50 17.68 10.02
N LYS A 56 8.12 17.23 8.83
CA LYS A 56 6.97 16.35 8.62
C LYS A 56 7.43 15.06 7.99
N LEU A 57 7.06 13.94 8.61
CA LEU A 57 7.15 12.62 8.01
C LEU A 57 5.80 12.32 7.36
N VAL A 58 5.76 12.23 6.05
CA VAL A 58 4.55 11.85 5.32
C VAL A 58 4.64 10.37 5.00
N ILE A 59 3.64 9.61 5.40
CA ILE A 59 3.47 8.20 5.08
C ILE A 59 2.21 8.07 4.23
N MET A 60 2.30 7.35 3.14
CA MET A 60 1.20 7.05 2.25
C MET A 60 1.07 5.55 2.09
N THR A 61 -0.14 5.01 2.14
CA THR A 61 -0.42 3.63 1.78
C THR A 61 -1.14 3.57 0.44
N CYS A 62 -0.97 2.49 -0.29
CA CYS A 62 -1.75 2.16 -1.48
C CYS A 62 -1.83 0.63 -1.64
N ASN A 63 -2.92 0.16 -2.19
CA ASN A 63 -3.10 -1.27 -2.50
C ASN A 63 -2.60 -1.58 -3.91
N ASP A 64 -2.70 -0.63 -4.82
CA ASP A 64 -2.27 -0.76 -6.20
C ASP A 64 -1.39 0.43 -6.61
N LEU A 65 -0.10 0.19 -6.69
CA LEU A 65 0.87 1.21 -7.05
C LEU A 65 0.69 1.74 -8.48
N SER A 66 0.12 0.94 -9.39
CA SER A 66 -0.15 1.37 -10.76
C SER A 66 -1.17 2.50 -10.86
N GLN A 67 -2.04 2.62 -9.84
CA GLN A 67 -3.02 3.70 -9.75
C GLN A 67 -2.45 4.98 -9.10
N VAL A 68 -1.29 4.88 -8.49
CA VAL A 68 -0.58 6.07 -7.97
C VAL A 68 0.18 6.72 -9.11
N SER A 69 -0.09 8.01 -9.33
CA SER A 69 0.52 8.77 -10.42
C SER A 69 2.03 8.62 -10.47
N GLN A 70 2.55 8.35 -11.67
CA GLN A 70 3.98 8.29 -11.94
C GLN A 70 4.71 9.57 -11.54
N TYR A 71 4.07 10.74 -11.69
CA TYR A 71 4.62 12.02 -11.23
C TYR A 71 4.89 12.07 -9.73
N MET A 72 4.18 11.27 -8.93
CA MET A 72 4.47 11.13 -7.49
C MET A 72 5.66 10.18 -7.26
N GLN A 73 5.76 9.11 -8.05
CA GLN A 73 6.76 8.06 -7.87
C GLN A 73 8.15 8.48 -8.34
N ASP A 74 8.26 9.21 -9.46
CA ASP A 74 9.52 9.50 -10.17
C ASP A 74 10.40 10.57 -9.50
N ARG A 75 9.91 11.25 -8.46
CA ARG A 75 10.68 12.29 -7.79
C ARG A 75 11.13 11.84 -6.40
N CYS A 76 12.42 11.54 -6.25
CA CYS A 76 13.02 11.23 -4.96
C CYS A 76 12.85 12.34 -3.90
N SER A 77 12.55 13.57 -4.31
CA SER A 77 12.19 14.66 -3.40
C SER A 77 10.80 14.51 -2.78
N ARG A 78 9.90 13.72 -3.41
CA ARG A 78 8.53 13.50 -2.94
C ARG A 78 8.38 12.16 -2.23
N VAL A 79 8.82 11.07 -2.88
CA VAL A 79 8.80 9.72 -2.30
C VAL A 79 10.23 9.27 -2.09
N ARG A 80 10.69 9.27 -0.83
CA ARG A 80 12.05 8.89 -0.47
C ARG A 80 12.22 7.39 -0.32
N TYR A 81 11.18 6.71 0.19
CA TYR A 81 11.17 5.28 0.43
C TYR A 81 9.87 4.69 -0.10
N LEU A 82 10.01 3.68 -0.95
CA LEU A 82 8.90 2.86 -1.41
C LEU A 82 9.10 1.46 -0.84
N ARG A 83 8.12 0.95 -0.11
CA ARG A 83 8.12 -0.40 0.43
C ARG A 83 6.89 -1.15 -0.04
N ARG A 84 7.10 -2.29 -0.67
CA ARG A 84 6.03 -3.25 -0.99
C ARG A 84 6.11 -4.38 0.02
N TYR A 85 4.98 -4.84 0.48
CA TYR A 85 4.87 -6.01 1.34
C TYR A 85 4.32 -7.18 0.54
N SER A 86 5.15 -8.20 0.33
CA SER A 86 4.75 -9.46 -0.27
C SER A 86 4.08 -10.38 0.78
N PRO A 87 3.34 -11.41 0.36
CA PRO A 87 2.82 -12.43 1.28
C PRO A 87 3.90 -13.07 2.16
N ASP A 88 5.10 -13.31 1.61
CA ASP A 88 6.23 -13.88 2.35
C ASP A 88 6.77 -12.92 3.42
N GLU A 89 6.82 -11.62 3.10
CA GLU A 89 7.21 -10.60 4.09
C GLU A 89 6.14 -10.45 5.17
N ASN A 90 4.86 -10.51 4.81
CA ASN A 90 3.77 -10.51 5.78
C ASN A 90 3.82 -11.74 6.70
N ALA A 91 4.22 -12.92 6.18
CA ALA A 91 4.42 -14.11 6.97
C ALA A 91 5.48 -13.94 8.09
N ALA A 92 6.42 -13.01 7.93
CA ALA A 92 7.41 -12.73 8.96
C ALA A 92 6.81 -12.05 10.20
N PHE A 93 5.64 -11.40 10.08
CA PHE A 93 4.94 -10.77 11.20
C PHE A 93 4.09 -11.73 12.02
N LEU A 94 3.78 -12.94 11.49
CA LEU A 94 2.92 -13.90 12.17
C LEU A 94 3.32 -14.21 13.62
N PRO A 95 4.60 -14.49 13.95
CA PRO A 95 4.99 -14.78 15.32
C PRO A 95 4.75 -13.59 16.27
N MET A 96 5.08 -12.39 15.81
CA MET A 96 4.89 -11.15 16.59
C MET A 96 3.39 -10.91 16.85
N LEU A 97 2.56 -11.05 15.83
CA LEU A 97 1.11 -10.88 15.98
C LEU A 97 0.50 -11.94 16.91
N ALA A 98 0.93 -13.20 16.79
CA ALA A 98 0.46 -14.26 17.70
C ALA A 98 0.83 -13.95 19.16
N ASP A 99 2.01 -13.36 19.42
CA ASP A 99 2.41 -12.88 20.74
C ASP A 99 1.56 -11.69 21.19
N ASP A 100 1.33 -10.70 20.32
CA ASP A 100 0.53 -9.49 20.63
C ASP A 100 -0.93 -9.84 20.95
N PHE A 101 -1.53 -10.80 20.24
CA PHE A 101 -2.86 -11.32 20.56
C PHE A 101 -2.87 -12.26 21.78
N GLY A 102 -1.72 -12.69 22.27
CA GLY A 102 -1.59 -13.62 23.41
C GLY A 102 -2.17 -15.00 23.12
N ILE A 103 -1.93 -15.53 21.92
CA ILE A 103 -2.39 -16.86 21.50
C ILE A 103 -1.59 -17.95 22.24
N LYS A 104 -2.28 -18.94 22.84
CA LYS A 104 -1.67 -20.01 23.67
C LYS A 104 -0.81 -20.94 22.81
N ASN A 105 -1.35 -21.41 21.67
CA ASN A 105 -0.69 -22.38 20.77
C ASN A 105 -0.09 -21.68 19.54
N LYS A 106 0.73 -20.63 19.77
CA LYS A 106 1.22 -19.74 18.71
C LYS A 106 2.00 -20.46 17.60
N GLU A 107 2.82 -21.47 17.93
CA GLU A 107 3.61 -22.22 16.95
C GLU A 107 2.73 -22.95 15.94
N GLU A 108 1.66 -23.58 16.43
CA GLU A 108 0.67 -24.27 15.62
C GLU A 108 -0.09 -23.30 14.71
N VAL A 109 -0.58 -22.20 15.27
CA VAL A 109 -1.32 -21.16 14.54
C VAL A 109 -0.45 -20.51 13.46
N VAL A 110 0.79 -20.15 13.77
CA VAL A 110 1.74 -19.59 12.82
C VAL A 110 2.04 -20.55 11.67
N LYS A 111 2.27 -21.84 11.99
CA LYS A 111 2.49 -22.87 10.98
C LYS A 111 1.26 -23.03 10.09
N PHE A 112 0.09 -23.14 10.71
CA PHE A 112 -1.17 -23.29 10.01
C PHE A 112 -1.43 -22.12 9.04
N CYS A 113 -1.21 -20.86 9.45
CA CYS A 113 -1.34 -19.68 8.58
C CYS A 113 -0.46 -19.80 7.34
N LYS A 114 0.81 -20.17 7.51
CA LYS A 114 1.77 -20.27 6.39
C LYS A 114 1.40 -21.36 5.39
N GLU A 115 0.80 -22.44 5.86
CA GLU A 115 0.47 -23.61 5.04
C GLU A 115 -0.89 -23.45 4.34
N ASN A 116 -1.84 -22.76 4.95
CA ASN A 116 -3.24 -22.79 4.52
C ASN A 116 -3.77 -21.45 4.02
N ILE A 117 -3.24 -20.31 4.47
CA ILE A 117 -3.69 -18.99 4.00
C ILE A 117 -2.81 -18.56 2.83
N LYS A 118 -3.36 -18.60 1.61
CA LYS A 118 -2.60 -18.26 0.40
C LYS A 118 -2.40 -16.76 0.23
N LEU A 119 -3.41 -15.97 0.54
CA LEU A 119 -3.30 -14.52 0.53
C LEU A 119 -3.02 -14.02 1.95
N LEU A 120 -1.74 -13.96 2.31
CA LEU A 120 -1.28 -13.41 3.59
C LEU A 120 -1.28 -11.87 3.56
N SER A 121 -2.45 -11.27 3.34
CA SER A 121 -2.59 -9.83 3.60
C SER A 121 -2.58 -9.56 5.11
N MET A 122 -2.14 -8.37 5.52
CA MET A 122 -2.14 -8.02 6.96
C MET A 122 -3.54 -8.05 7.54
N ASP A 123 -4.55 -7.66 6.78
CA ASP A 123 -5.95 -7.68 7.20
C ASP A 123 -6.43 -9.11 7.48
N ASN A 124 -6.18 -10.04 6.55
CA ASN A 124 -6.53 -11.46 6.75
C ASN A 124 -5.81 -12.06 7.96
N ILE A 125 -4.53 -11.74 8.14
CA ILE A 125 -3.73 -12.24 9.27
C ILE A 125 -4.29 -11.72 10.59
N VAL A 126 -4.49 -10.42 10.70
CA VAL A 126 -4.96 -9.77 11.93
C VAL A 126 -6.37 -10.26 12.28
N SER A 127 -7.25 -10.33 11.29
CA SER A 127 -8.62 -10.83 11.46
C SER A 127 -8.62 -12.30 11.91
N PHE A 128 -7.81 -13.15 11.27
CA PHE A 128 -7.69 -14.55 11.66
C PHE A 128 -7.15 -14.72 13.07
N MET A 129 -6.07 -13.99 13.44
CA MET A 129 -5.50 -14.04 14.79
C MET A 129 -6.51 -13.59 15.86
N SER A 130 -7.32 -12.56 15.55
CA SER A 130 -8.37 -12.10 16.43
C SER A 130 -9.43 -13.18 16.66
N GLU A 131 -9.87 -13.86 15.60
CA GLU A 131 -10.89 -14.91 15.67
C GLU A 131 -10.36 -16.13 16.41
N VAL A 132 -9.12 -16.56 16.11
CA VAL A 132 -8.45 -17.63 16.85
C VAL A 132 -8.40 -17.31 18.35
N LYS A 133 -8.10 -16.05 18.71
CA LYS A 133 -8.06 -15.66 20.11
C LYS A 133 -9.42 -15.69 20.78
N MET A 134 -10.47 -15.29 20.08
CA MET A 134 -11.85 -15.31 20.62
C MET A 134 -12.37 -16.73 20.83
N LEU A 135 -11.98 -17.66 19.96
CA LEU A 135 -12.46 -19.06 19.96
C LEU A 135 -11.47 -20.03 20.59
N GLU A 136 -10.41 -19.55 21.23
CA GLU A 136 -9.30 -20.37 21.74
C GLU A 136 -9.72 -21.40 22.82
N ASP A 137 -10.78 -21.10 23.54
CA ASP A 137 -11.33 -21.99 24.60
C ASP A 137 -12.51 -22.83 24.10
N GLU A 138 -12.87 -22.71 22.81
CA GLU A 138 -13.94 -23.49 22.18
C GLU A 138 -13.34 -24.69 21.43
N ASP A 139 -14.11 -25.75 21.25
CA ASP A 139 -13.72 -26.96 20.51
C ASP A 139 -13.90 -26.75 19.00
N ILE A 140 -13.21 -25.75 18.45
CA ILE A 140 -13.26 -25.37 17.04
C ILE A 140 -11.86 -25.45 16.43
N SER A 141 -11.74 -26.15 15.33
CA SER A 141 -10.47 -26.28 14.61
C SER A 141 -10.09 -25.02 13.84
N LEU A 142 -8.79 -24.78 13.63
CA LEU A 142 -8.30 -23.65 12.81
C LEU A 142 -8.86 -23.67 11.38
N GLN A 143 -9.14 -24.88 10.83
CA GLN A 143 -9.75 -25.04 9.52
C GLN A 143 -11.21 -24.58 9.50
N GLU A 144 -11.96 -24.83 10.56
CA GLU A 144 -13.34 -24.34 10.68
C GLU A 144 -13.37 -22.83 10.81
N ILE A 145 -12.43 -22.23 11.54
CA ILE A 145 -12.30 -20.78 11.65
C ILE A 145 -12.08 -20.14 10.25
N ILE A 146 -11.15 -20.68 9.44
CA ILE A 146 -10.94 -20.20 8.06
C ILE A 146 -12.21 -20.30 7.22
N ASN A 147 -12.94 -21.40 7.34
CA ASN A 147 -14.18 -21.62 6.60
C ASN A 147 -15.28 -20.62 7.01
N ILE A 148 -15.42 -20.37 8.32
CA ILE A 148 -16.38 -19.39 8.86
C ILE A 148 -16.04 -17.98 8.36
N MET A 149 -14.77 -17.62 8.37
CA MET A 149 -14.28 -16.33 7.93
C MET A 149 -14.28 -16.17 6.39
N ASN A 150 -14.54 -17.24 5.65
CA ASN A 150 -14.48 -17.26 4.17
C ASN A 150 -13.13 -16.75 3.63
N ILE A 151 -12.03 -17.03 4.33
CA ILE A 151 -10.68 -16.69 3.89
C ILE A 151 -10.31 -17.63 2.73
N SER A 152 -9.85 -17.04 1.62
CA SER A 152 -9.46 -17.83 0.45
C SER A 152 -8.23 -18.68 0.75
N THR A 153 -8.38 -20.00 0.57
CA THR A 153 -7.29 -20.97 0.59
C THR A 153 -6.76 -21.27 -0.81
N GLU A 154 -7.41 -20.75 -1.85
CA GLU A 154 -7.01 -20.90 -3.24
C GLU A 154 -6.06 -19.78 -3.67
N ASN A 155 -5.17 -20.08 -4.61
CA ASN A 155 -4.33 -19.08 -5.24
C ASN A 155 -5.23 -18.16 -6.07
N ILE A 156 -5.50 -16.96 -5.57
CA ILE A 156 -6.03 -15.89 -6.42
C ILE A 156 -4.90 -15.59 -7.41
N PRO A 157 -5.13 -15.76 -8.73
CA PRO A 157 -4.11 -15.35 -9.69
C PRO A 157 -3.88 -13.85 -9.47
N THR A 158 -2.74 -13.53 -8.88
CA THR A 158 -2.24 -12.17 -8.93
C THR A 158 -2.22 -11.82 -10.40
N LYS A 159 -3.03 -10.86 -10.82
CA LYS A 159 -2.75 -10.14 -12.05
C LYS A 159 -1.36 -9.51 -11.81
N VAL A 160 -0.34 -10.27 -12.15
CA VAL A 160 0.96 -9.71 -12.43
C VAL A 160 0.64 -8.73 -13.54
N SER A 161 0.63 -7.44 -13.23
CA SER A 161 0.77 -6.46 -14.28
C SER A 161 2.08 -6.83 -14.93
N ASP A 162 1.96 -7.48 -16.08
CA ASP A 162 3.09 -7.71 -16.94
C ASP A 162 3.85 -6.40 -16.94
N THR A 163 5.10 -6.48 -16.56
CA THR A 163 6.08 -5.45 -16.86
C THR A 163 5.82 -5.13 -18.31
N VAL A 164 5.33 -3.93 -18.58
CA VAL A 164 5.37 -3.39 -19.93
C VAL A 164 6.87 -3.31 -20.20
N GLU A 165 7.39 -4.35 -20.82
CA GLU A 165 8.65 -4.27 -21.53
C GLU A 165 8.36 -3.22 -22.59
N TYR A 166 8.89 -2.04 -22.38
CA TYR A 166 9.05 -1.08 -23.44
C TYR A 166 10.08 -1.72 -24.37
N ASP A 167 9.62 -2.34 -25.45
CA ASP A 167 10.42 -2.61 -26.60
C ASP A 167 10.83 -1.24 -27.17
N ASP A 168 11.96 -0.72 -26.68
CA ASP A 168 12.66 0.47 -27.15
C ASP A 168 13.39 0.16 -28.47
N GLU A 169 12.76 -0.52 -29.40
CA GLU A 169 13.35 -0.70 -30.74
C GLU A 169 12.29 -0.39 -31.79
N CYS A 170 12.15 0.89 -32.06
CA CYS A 170 11.66 1.35 -33.37
C CYS A 170 12.87 1.47 -34.32
N ASP A 171 13.43 0.33 -34.70
CA ASP A 171 14.66 0.26 -35.53
C ASP A 171 14.45 0.67 -37.02
N ASP A 172 13.23 1.08 -37.42
CA ASP A 172 12.93 1.35 -38.84
C ASP A 172 12.32 2.74 -39.12
N CYS A 173 12.52 3.72 -38.25
CA CYS A 173 12.11 5.10 -38.58
C CYS A 173 13.28 5.98 -38.96
N ASP A 174 13.76 5.83 -40.19
CA ASP A 174 14.78 6.73 -40.82
C ASP A 174 14.24 8.18 -41.06
N GLU A 175 12.96 8.47 -40.79
CA GLU A 175 12.31 9.74 -41.08
C GLU A 175 11.99 10.63 -39.89
N CYS A 176 12.22 10.19 -38.65
CA CYS A 176 11.85 10.97 -37.45
C CYS A 176 12.95 11.90 -36.95
N ASN A 177 13.61 12.65 -37.86
CA ASN A 177 14.73 13.52 -37.48
C ASN A 177 14.36 14.98 -37.19
N ASP A 178 13.12 15.39 -37.34
CA ASP A 178 12.70 16.74 -36.92
C ASP A 178 11.19 16.80 -36.61
N VAL A 179 10.90 17.32 -35.43
CA VAL A 179 9.57 17.79 -34.94
C VAL A 179 8.63 16.71 -34.36
N TYR A 180 8.50 16.76 -33.06
CA TYR A 180 7.75 15.87 -32.15
C TYR A 180 6.21 15.90 -32.25
N ASP A 181 5.60 16.50 -33.28
CA ASP A 181 4.14 16.75 -33.23
C ASP A 181 3.25 16.00 -34.23
N ASP A 182 3.78 15.27 -35.22
CA ASP A 182 2.93 14.66 -36.24
C ASP A 182 3.37 13.25 -36.75
N CYS A 183 3.85 12.37 -35.88
CA CYS A 183 4.12 10.98 -36.30
C CYS A 183 2.86 10.12 -36.17
N GLU A 184 2.26 9.73 -37.31
CA GLU A 184 1.07 8.87 -37.38
C GLU A 184 1.30 7.44 -36.83
N CYS A 185 2.55 6.96 -36.75
CA CYS A 185 2.86 5.64 -36.21
C CYS A 185 2.80 5.59 -34.66
N CYS A 186 2.93 6.73 -33.96
CA CYS A 186 2.85 6.79 -32.51
C CYS A 186 1.43 7.05 -31.97
N ASN A 187 0.43 7.26 -32.84
CA ASN A 187 -0.95 7.55 -32.46
C ASN A 187 -1.90 6.35 -32.63
N ALA A 188 -1.41 5.14 -32.87
CA ALA A 188 -2.22 3.95 -33.09
C ALA A 188 -2.01 2.88 -31.99
N ALA A 189 -2.09 3.28 -30.69
CA ALA A 189 -2.17 2.32 -29.58
C ALA A 189 -3.21 2.81 -28.54
#